data_6a705cc77d12688b96db75e86d12841c
#
_entry.id   6a705cc77d12688b96db75e86d12841c
#
_cell.length_a   1.000
_cell.length_b   1.000
_cell.length_c   1.000
_cell.angle_alpha   90.00
_cell.angle_beta   90.00
_cell.angle_gamma   90.00
#
_symmetry.space_group_name_H-M   'P 1'
#
loop_
_entity.id
_entity.type
_entity.pdbx_description
1 polymer ?
#
loop_
_entity_poly.entity_id
_entity_poly.type
_entity_poly.pdbx_seq_one_letter_code
_entity_poly.pdbx_strand_id
1 'polypeptide(L)'
;MKRFLALVALVATLVGCAKPVEPAQKFDKFNSVVYEMNIRQATEEGTFAAAEKYLPELKAMGVDIVWLMPVSPIGVDGRKGTLGSYYSIIDYKAINPEFGTMDDFKHFLATAHDLGLKVILDWVANHTSRDANWWKEGKTDWYVMDEKTGLPIVEYDWTDIAKLNYKNQDMRAAMLDALKFWIELGVDGYRCDVAMNVPADFWKGAWEEVRKINPEVYLLAEGEEPWLHECGFEATYAWELHHIFNAMAKGGSETKNVAGDGTIKTDAKTVKDLKEYMARDDEKYPAPAMRLMFTSNHDENSWAGTEFERMGDAHKAFAALTFVMPKSQPLIYTGQEIALNRRLQFFEKDSVKELVDLEYGKEYRDFYRALCSFRHANKALAAGENVAPAQFVEGVADSVLAFTRTKEDNTVLCLFNFSVEPVKVTLNEAEAGDYMCACGEAKSFKPGDVVELPAWGFMLLSK
;
A
#
# COMPACT_ATOMS: atom_id res chain seq x y z
N MET A 1 45.29 37.71 3.78
CA MET A 1 45.05 36.32 4.08
C MET A 1 43.52 36.09 4.11
N LYS A 2 42.94 35.64 3.02
CA LYS A 2 41.48 35.35 2.92
C LYS A 2 41.29 33.88 3.23
N ARG A 3 40.57 33.59 4.33
CA ARG A 3 40.12 32.23 4.66
C ARG A 3 38.88 31.90 3.80
N PHE A 4 39.01 30.97 2.88
CA PHE A 4 37.89 30.32 2.22
C PHE A 4 37.27 29.32 3.22
N LEU A 5 36.04 29.53 3.63
CA LEU A 5 35.21 28.52 4.23
C LEU A 5 34.62 27.70 3.08
N ALA A 6 35.02 26.45 2.98
CA ALA A 6 34.39 25.49 2.10
C ALA A 6 33.06 25.03 2.73
N LEU A 7 31.96 25.40 2.09
CA LEU A 7 30.63 24.88 2.41
C LEU A 7 30.57 23.46 1.85
N VAL A 8 30.63 22.46 2.72
CA VAL A 8 30.36 21.05 2.33
C VAL A 8 28.87 20.84 2.41
N ALA A 9 28.21 20.85 1.26
CA ALA A 9 26.84 20.37 1.14
C ALA A 9 26.85 18.85 1.34
N LEU A 10 26.40 18.40 2.51
CA LEU A 10 26.27 16.98 2.84
C LEU A 10 24.98 16.45 2.19
N VAL A 11 25.10 15.93 1.00
CA VAL A 11 24.08 15.05 0.43
C VAL A 11 24.11 13.77 1.27
N ALA A 12 23.11 13.55 2.09
CA ALA A 12 22.98 12.33 2.89
C ALA A 12 22.69 11.15 1.94
N THR A 13 23.75 10.52 1.44
CA THR A 13 23.67 9.21 0.80
C THR A 13 23.55 8.16 1.89
N LEU A 14 22.42 7.46 1.92
CA LEU A 14 22.20 6.28 2.76
C LEU A 14 23.11 5.13 2.25
N VAL A 15 24.31 5.00 2.82
CA VAL A 15 25.15 3.82 2.61
C VAL A 15 24.94 2.88 3.79
N GLY A 16 24.19 1.80 3.55
CA GLY A 16 23.86 0.81 4.57
C GLY A 16 25.04 -0.09 4.92
N CYS A 17 25.37 -0.21 6.21
CA CYS A 17 26.09 -1.34 6.77
C CYS A 17 25.05 -2.42 7.12
N ALA A 18 25.07 -3.54 6.42
CA ALA A 18 24.25 -4.71 6.75
C ALA A 18 24.65 -5.25 8.13
N LYS A 19 23.76 -5.18 9.12
CA LYS A 19 23.88 -5.94 10.37
C LYS A 19 23.45 -7.40 10.15
N PRO A 20 23.92 -8.35 10.98
CA PRO A 20 23.49 -9.74 10.90
C PRO A 20 21.97 -9.85 11.08
N VAL A 21 21.35 -10.76 10.33
CA VAL A 21 19.92 -11.07 10.42
C VAL A 21 19.60 -11.54 11.84
N GLU A 22 18.83 -10.76 12.56
CA GLU A 22 18.25 -11.19 13.85
C GLU A 22 17.23 -12.32 13.64
N PRO A 23 16.95 -13.17 14.64
CA PRO A 23 15.98 -14.25 14.52
C PRO A 23 14.63 -13.68 14.07
N ALA A 24 13.95 -14.39 13.17
CA ALA A 24 12.71 -13.96 12.53
C ALA A 24 11.74 -13.36 13.56
N GLN A 25 11.52 -12.06 13.47
CA GLN A 25 10.58 -11.35 14.33
C GLN A 25 9.18 -11.93 14.09
N LYS A 26 8.45 -12.21 15.16
CA LYS A 26 7.06 -12.69 15.06
C LYS A 26 6.26 -11.66 14.26
N PHE A 27 5.48 -12.11 13.28
CA PHE A 27 4.61 -11.24 12.48
C PHE A 27 3.70 -10.38 13.39
N ASP A 28 3.78 -9.07 13.21
CA ASP A 28 2.91 -8.10 13.87
C ASP A 28 2.15 -7.29 12.79
N LYS A 29 0.89 -7.62 12.59
CA LYS A 29 0.05 -6.95 11.59
C LYS A 29 -0.03 -5.43 11.79
N PHE A 30 0.08 -4.95 13.03
CA PHE A 30 -0.02 -3.53 13.36
C PHE A 30 1.27 -2.74 13.08
N ASN A 31 2.38 -3.44 12.86
CA ASN A 31 3.67 -2.82 12.49
C ASN A 31 4.18 -3.28 11.12
N SER A 32 3.33 -3.94 10.35
CA SER A 32 3.70 -4.54 9.06
C SER A 32 3.76 -3.54 7.91
N VAL A 33 4.52 -3.92 6.88
CA VAL A 33 4.68 -3.23 5.59
C VAL A 33 4.12 -4.13 4.49
N VAL A 34 3.27 -3.56 3.63
CA VAL A 34 2.67 -4.27 2.49
C VAL A 34 3.47 -3.97 1.22
N TYR A 35 3.71 -5.00 0.42
CA TYR A 35 4.24 -4.87 -0.93
C TYR A 35 3.21 -5.40 -1.93
N GLU A 36 2.79 -4.57 -2.87
CA GLU A 36 1.88 -4.94 -3.93
C GLU A 36 2.64 -5.49 -5.13
N MET A 37 2.37 -6.75 -5.48
CA MET A 37 3.03 -7.47 -6.56
C MET A 37 2.04 -7.88 -7.67
N ASN A 38 2.37 -7.47 -8.89
CA ASN A 38 1.71 -7.94 -10.09
C ASN A 38 2.53 -9.07 -10.73
N ILE A 39 2.08 -10.32 -10.64
CA ILE A 39 2.82 -11.48 -11.19
C ILE A 39 3.11 -11.33 -12.68
N ARG A 40 2.13 -10.84 -13.48
CA ARG A 40 2.33 -10.61 -14.93
C ARG A 40 3.50 -9.67 -15.21
N GLN A 41 3.67 -8.64 -14.36
CA GLN A 41 4.58 -7.52 -14.63
C GLN A 41 5.86 -7.55 -13.78
N ALA A 42 5.92 -8.34 -12.71
CA ALA A 42 7.06 -8.33 -11.78
C ALA A 42 8.36 -8.84 -12.43
N THR A 43 8.27 -9.72 -13.41
CA THR A 43 9.46 -10.29 -14.10
C THR A 43 9.23 -10.36 -15.61
N GLU A 44 10.30 -10.61 -16.37
CA GLU A 44 10.20 -10.79 -17.82
C GLU A 44 9.34 -11.99 -18.18
N GLU A 45 9.43 -13.08 -17.43
CA GLU A 45 8.64 -14.29 -17.60
C GLU A 45 7.16 -14.06 -17.21
N GLY A 46 6.89 -13.26 -16.17
CA GLY A 46 5.56 -12.98 -15.65
C GLY A 46 4.91 -14.20 -14.98
N THR A 47 5.70 -15.00 -14.26
CA THR A 47 5.26 -16.27 -13.64
C THR A 47 5.57 -16.30 -12.15
N PHE A 48 4.87 -17.17 -11.38
CA PHE A 48 5.17 -17.41 -9.98
C PHE A 48 6.60 -17.87 -9.76
N ALA A 49 7.08 -18.83 -10.58
CA ALA A 49 8.43 -19.36 -10.47
C ALA A 49 9.55 -18.31 -10.70
N ALA A 50 9.26 -17.29 -11.50
CA ALA A 50 10.18 -16.18 -11.70
C ALA A 50 10.08 -15.15 -10.57
N ALA A 51 8.86 -14.77 -10.17
CA ALA A 51 8.61 -13.80 -9.11
C ALA A 51 9.09 -14.30 -7.73
N GLU A 52 9.02 -15.60 -7.48
CA GLU A 52 9.51 -16.25 -6.26
C GLU A 52 10.96 -15.90 -5.95
N LYS A 53 11.80 -15.78 -6.98
CA LYS A 53 13.22 -15.45 -6.83
C LYS A 53 13.45 -14.05 -6.22
N TYR A 54 12.44 -13.19 -6.25
CA TYR A 54 12.49 -11.86 -5.69
C TYR A 54 12.06 -11.79 -4.21
N LEU A 55 11.37 -12.82 -3.69
CA LEU A 55 10.90 -12.86 -2.30
C LEU A 55 12.01 -12.64 -1.25
N PRO A 56 13.23 -13.21 -1.39
CA PRO A 56 14.31 -12.94 -0.45
C PRO A 56 14.70 -11.47 -0.37
N GLU A 57 14.67 -10.72 -1.49
CA GLU A 57 14.96 -9.28 -1.49
C GLU A 57 13.85 -8.49 -0.81
N LEU A 58 12.58 -8.82 -1.04
CA LEU A 58 11.46 -8.19 -0.33
C LEU A 58 11.59 -8.39 1.18
N LYS A 59 11.94 -9.60 1.62
CA LYS A 59 12.20 -9.88 3.04
C LYS A 59 13.38 -9.08 3.58
N ALA A 60 14.49 -9.03 2.83
CA ALA A 60 15.68 -8.25 3.20
C ALA A 60 15.41 -6.74 3.26
N MET A 61 14.46 -6.25 2.47
CA MET A 61 14.00 -4.87 2.50
C MET A 61 13.12 -4.58 3.73
N GLY A 62 12.51 -5.60 4.33
CA GLY A 62 11.64 -5.47 5.49
C GLY A 62 10.15 -5.50 5.15
N VAL A 63 9.77 -6.06 4.02
CA VAL A 63 8.38 -6.37 3.70
C VAL A 63 7.88 -7.50 4.60
N ASP A 64 6.62 -7.42 5.02
CA ASP A 64 5.95 -8.43 5.83
C ASP A 64 4.82 -9.13 5.10
N ILE A 65 4.07 -8.39 4.27
CA ILE A 65 2.91 -8.89 3.54
C ILE A 65 3.14 -8.64 2.04
N VAL A 66 3.08 -9.71 1.24
CA VAL A 66 3.02 -9.62 -0.22
C VAL A 66 1.56 -9.71 -0.64
N TRP A 67 1.02 -8.61 -1.14
CA TRP A 67 -0.29 -8.59 -1.77
C TRP A 67 -0.13 -8.89 -3.26
N LEU A 68 -0.64 -10.03 -3.69
CA LEU A 68 -0.70 -10.41 -5.10
C LEU A 68 -1.96 -9.82 -5.74
N MET A 69 -1.80 -9.04 -6.82
CA MET A 69 -2.90 -8.66 -7.69
C MET A 69 -3.63 -9.92 -8.20
N PRO A 70 -4.86 -9.83 -8.74
CA PRO A 70 -5.66 -11.01 -9.02
C PRO A 70 -4.92 -12.07 -9.83
N VAL A 71 -4.93 -13.31 -9.34
CA VAL A 71 -4.19 -14.45 -9.91
C VAL A 71 -5.06 -15.38 -10.73
N SER A 72 -6.35 -15.11 -10.83
CA SER A 72 -7.35 -15.93 -11.52
C SER A 72 -7.28 -15.78 -13.04
N PRO A 73 -7.79 -16.77 -13.81
CA PRO A 73 -7.92 -16.64 -15.26
C PRO A 73 -8.79 -15.45 -15.66
N ILE A 74 -8.43 -14.79 -16.75
CA ILE A 74 -9.01 -13.53 -17.21
C ILE A 74 -9.99 -13.76 -18.36
N GLY A 75 -11.17 -13.11 -18.29
CA GLY A 75 -12.20 -13.15 -19.32
C GLY A 75 -11.73 -12.73 -20.70
N VAL A 76 -12.45 -13.22 -21.72
CA VAL A 76 -12.18 -12.91 -23.13
C VAL A 76 -13.28 -12.04 -23.72
N ASP A 77 -14.54 -12.19 -23.25
CA ASP A 77 -15.66 -11.39 -23.74
C ASP A 77 -15.54 -9.94 -23.25
N GLY A 78 -15.45 -9.01 -24.18
CA GLY A 78 -15.26 -7.59 -23.89
C GLY A 78 -13.85 -7.21 -23.40
N ARG A 79 -12.87 -8.11 -23.55
CA ARG A 79 -11.48 -7.94 -23.10
C ARG A 79 -10.89 -6.61 -23.57
N LYS A 80 -10.29 -5.87 -22.63
CA LYS A 80 -9.55 -4.64 -22.90
C LYS A 80 -8.07 -4.96 -23.13
N GLY A 81 -7.42 -4.27 -24.07
CA GLY A 81 -6.02 -4.52 -24.44
C GLY A 81 -5.76 -5.93 -24.95
N THR A 82 -4.51 -6.37 -24.93
CA THR A 82 -4.12 -7.67 -25.44
C THR A 82 -4.39 -8.80 -24.44
N LEU A 83 -4.07 -8.59 -23.17
CA LEU A 83 -4.12 -9.62 -22.13
C LEU A 83 -5.31 -9.47 -21.16
N GLY A 84 -6.02 -8.35 -21.22
CA GLY A 84 -7.21 -8.09 -20.41
C GLY A 84 -6.91 -7.64 -18.98
N SER A 85 -7.99 -7.26 -18.31
CA SER A 85 -7.98 -6.82 -16.91
C SER A 85 -7.83 -8.00 -15.96
N TYR A 86 -6.94 -7.90 -15.00
CA TYR A 86 -6.81 -8.84 -13.88
C TYR A 86 -8.12 -9.01 -13.10
N TYR A 87 -8.95 -7.97 -13.08
CA TYR A 87 -10.22 -7.93 -12.36
C TYR A 87 -11.39 -8.55 -13.13
N SER A 88 -11.18 -9.03 -14.36
CA SER A 88 -12.18 -9.75 -15.15
C SER A 88 -12.08 -11.26 -14.90
N ILE A 89 -12.63 -11.74 -13.77
CA ILE A 89 -12.41 -13.08 -13.22
C ILE A 89 -13.27 -14.13 -13.93
N ILE A 90 -12.66 -15.19 -14.48
CA ILE A 90 -13.37 -16.36 -15.02
C ILE A 90 -13.72 -17.38 -13.94
N ASP A 91 -12.75 -17.70 -13.08
CA ASP A 91 -12.87 -18.75 -12.07
C ASP A 91 -12.14 -18.34 -10.80
N TYR A 92 -12.86 -18.30 -9.70
CA TYR A 92 -12.32 -17.89 -8.39
C TYR A 92 -11.39 -18.92 -7.74
N LYS A 93 -11.38 -20.17 -8.20
CA LYS A 93 -10.58 -21.25 -7.62
C LYS A 93 -9.45 -21.73 -8.54
N ALA A 94 -9.18 -21.00 -9.62
CA ALA A 94 -8.17 -21.36 -10.60
C ALA A 94 -7.05 -20.32 -10.66
N ILE A 95 -5.86 -20.77 -11.04
CA ILE A 95 -4.72 -19.93 -11.38
C ILE A 95 -4.75 -19.58 -12.86
N ASN A 96 -4.43 -18.33 -13.19
CA ASN A 96 -4.22 -17.92 -14.58
C ASN A 96 -3.05 -18.71 -15.18
N PRO A 97 -3.27 -19.46 -16.27
CA PRO A 97 -2.23 -20.28 -16.89
C PRO A 97 -1.03 -19.46 -17.41
N GLU A 98 -1.19 -18.14 -17.61
CA GLU A 98 -0.06 -17.25 -17.94
C GLU A 98 0.95 -17.13 -16.77
N PHE A 99 0.50 -17.32 -15.52
CA PHE A 99 1.33 -17.19 -14.32
C PHE A 99 1.95 -18.51 -13.87
N GLY A 100 1.49 -19.63 -14.41
CA GLY A 100 1.90 -20.98 -14.06
C GLY A 100 0.74 -21.86 -13.65
N THR A 101 1.03 -22.87 -12.84
CA THR A 101 0.09 -23.86 -12.34
C THR A 101 -0.29 -23.59 -10.87
N MET A 102 -1.28 -24.33 -10.37
CA MET A 102 -1.61 -24.33 -8.95
C MET A 102 -0.43 -24.82 -8.09
N ASP A 103 0.39 -25.72 -8.59
CA ASP A 103 1.57 -26.22 -7.86
C ASP A 103 2.69 -25.16 -7.85
N ASP A 104 2.86 -24.37 -8.92
CA ASP A 104 3.78 -23.22 -8.90
C ASP A 104 3.33 -22.17 -7.88
N PHE A 105 2.03 -21.89 -7.79
CA PHE A 105 1.49 -20.99 -6.75
C PHE A 105 1.74 -21.53 -5.34
N LYS A 106 1.50 -22.83 -5.10
CA LYS A 106 1.76 -23.43 -3.78
C LYS A 106 3.24 -23.38 -3.40
N HIS A 107 4.13 -23.55 -4.39
CA HIS A 107 5.57 -23.43 -4.17
C HIS A 107 5.96 -21.99 -3.81
N PHE A 108 5.46 -21.01 -4.56
CA PHE A 108 5.61 -19.58 -4.24
C PHE A 108 5.15 -19.25 -2.81
N LEU A 109 3.96 -19.76 -2.42
CA LEU A 109 3.38 -19.55 -1.09
C LEU A 109 4.26 -20.17 0.00
N ALA A 110 4.73 -21.41 -0.20
CA ALA A 110 5.62 -22.07 0.73
C ALA A 110 6.95 -21.34 0.90
N THR A 111 7.56 -20.91 -0.21
CA THR A 111 8.80 -20.11 -0.19
C THR A 111 8.61 -18.78 0.55
N ALA A 112 7.48 -18.09 0.34
CA ALA A 112 7.15 -16.87 1.08
C ALA A 112 7.05 -17.13 2.58
N HIS A 113 6.35 -18.19 2.98
CA HIS A 113 6.20 -18.57 4.38
C HIS A 113 7.53 -18.98 5.04
N ASP A 114 8.39 -19.71 4.33
CA ASP A 114 9.73 -20.09 4.81
C ASP A 114 10.61 -18.86 5.08
N LEU A 115 10.40 -17.78 4.33
CA LEU A 115 11.01 -16.47 4.56
C LEU A 115 10.33 -15.65 5.67
N GLY A 116 9.19 -16.11 6.19
CA GLY A 116 8.38 -15.38 7.18
C GLY A 116 7.60 -14.21 6.56
N LEU A 117 7.31 -14.25 5.26
CA LEU A 117 6.39 -13.35 4.58
C LEU A 117 4.96 -13.89 4.67
N LYS A 118 3.99 -12.99 4.72
CA LYS A 118 2.58 -13.29 4.53
C LYS A 118 2.18 -13.05 3.09
N VAL A 119 1.26 -13.84 2.56
CA VAL A 119 0.74 -13.68 1.18
C VAL A 119 -0.76 -13.48 1.24
N ILE A 120 -1.24 -12.36 0.71
CA ILE A 120 -2.66 -12.09 0.55
C ILE A 120 -3.03 -11.99 -0.93
N LEU A 121 -4.25 -12.39 -1.27
CA LEU A 121 -4.77 -12.31 -2.63
C LEU A 121 -5.68 -11.11 -2.80
N ASP A 122 -5.62 -10.51 -3.97
CA ASP A 122 -6.64 -9.57 -4.40
C ASP A 122 -7.95 -10.31 -4.69
N TRP A 123 -9.03 -9.87 -4.08
CA TRP A 123 -10.32 -10.54 -4.12
C TRP A 123 -11.39 -9.67 -4.75
N VAL A 124 -11.79 -10.04 -5.95
CA VAL A 124 -12.77 -9.31 -6.76
C VAL A 124 -14.17 -9.84 -6.48
N ALA A 125 -14.81 -9.37 -5.41
CA ALA A 125 -16.11 -9.88 -4.98
C ALA A 125 -17.32 -9.22 -5.67
N ASN A 126 -17.16 -8.01 -6.22
CA ASN A 126 -18.26 -7.24 -6.78
C ASN A 126 -18.76 -7.78 -8.12
N HIS A 127 -17.88 -8.38 -8.93
CA HIS A 127 -18.17 -8.77 -10.31
C HIS A 127 -17.31 -9.93 -10.79
N THR A 128 -17.67 -10.54 -11.90
CA THR A 128 -16.86 -11.51 -12.65
C THR A 128 -16.56 -10.97 -14.05
N SER A 129 -15.83 -11.75 -14.87
CA SER A 129 -15.86 -11.55 -16.31
C SER A 129 -17.25 -11.84 -16.88
N ARG A 130 -17.53 -11.32 -18.10
CA ARG A 130 -18.79 -11.58 -18.82
C ARG A 130 -18.94 -13.02 -19.28
N ASP A 131 -17.82 -13.73 -19.43
CA ASP A 131 -17.73 -15.12 -19.81
C ASP A 131 -17.22 -16.03 -18.68
N ALA A 132 -17.49 -15.65 -17.43
CA ALA A 132 -17.16 -16.44 -16.26
C ALA A 132 -17.81 -17.84 -16.29
N ASN A 133 -17.20 -18.79 -15.59
CA ASN A 133 -17.72 -20.17 -15.49
C ASN A 133 -19.16 -20.18 -14.97
N TRP A 134 -19.49 -19.39 -13.95
CA TRP A 134 -20.86 -19.29 -13.43
C TRP A 134 -21.88 -18.83 -14.46
N TRP A 135 -21.49 -17.88 -15.33
CA TRP A 135 -22.35 -17.46 -16.43
C TRP A 135 -22.54 -18.56 -17.48
N LYS A 136 -21.46 -19.25 -17.87
CA LYS A 136 -21.49 -20.36 -18.84
C LYS A 136 -22.27 -21.57 -18.31
N GLU A 137 -22.35 -21.77 -17.01
CA GLU A 137 -23.16 -22.79 -16.34
C GLU A 137 -24.65 -22.43 -16.26
N GLY A 138 -25.06 -21.29 -16.80
CA GLY A 138 -26.45 -20.84 -16.84
C GLY A 138 -26.99 -20.22 -15.57
N LYS A 139 -26.10 -19.82 -14.62
CA LYS A 139 -26.48 -19.19 -13.34
C LYS A 139 -26.79 -17.71 -13.54
N THR A 140 -27.75 -17.40 -14.38
CA THR A 140 -28.08 -16.02 -14.78
C THR A 140 -28.64 -15.17 -13.65
N ASP A 141 -29.34 -15.79 -12.69
CA ASP A 141 -29.89 -15.15 -11.49
C ASP A 141 -28.82 -14.77 -10.44
N TRP A 142 -27.57 -15.24 -10.65
CA TRP A 142 -26.42 -14.83 -9.86
C TRP A 142 -25.90 -13.44 -10.24
N TYR A 143 -26.42 -12.85 -11.30
CA TYR A 143 -26.02 -11.55 -11.83
C TYR A 143 -27.14 -10.52 -11.71
N VAL A 144 -26.77 -9.27 -11.59
CA VAL A 144 -27.71 -8.16 -11.72
C VAL A 144 -27.96 -7.92 -13.19
N MET A 145 -29.20 -8.16 -13.64
CA MET A 145 -29.58 -8.12 -15.06
C MET A 145 -30.13 -6.76 -15.46
N ASP A 146 -29.74 -6.27 -16.62
CA ASP A 146 -30.40 -5.15 -17.28
C ASP A 146 -31.72 -5.66 -17.95
N GLU A 147 -32.84 -5.12 -17.55
CA GLU A 147 -34.16 -5.55 -18.01
C GLU A 147 -34.40 -5.32 -19.51
N LYS A 148 -33.67 -4.35 -20.10
CA LYS A 148 -33.86 -4.01 -21.53
C LYS A 148 -33.02 -4.91 -22.45
N THR A 149 -31.84 -5.25 -22.03
CA THR A 149 -30.90 -6.03 -22.83
C THR A 149 -30.92 -7.53 -22.53
N GLY A 150 -31.39 -7.91 -21.33
CA GLY A 150 -31.31 -9.27 -20.82
C GLY A 150 -29.89 -9.76 -20.55
N LEU A 151 -28.92 -8.85 -20.43
CA LEU A 151 -27.53 -9.13 -20.13
C LEU A 151 -27.17 -8.62 -18.72
N PRO A 152 -26.12 -9.15 -18.07
CA PRO A 152 -25.61 -8.58 -16.83
C PRO A 152 -25.24 -7.12 -16.99
N ILE A 153 -25.53 -6.31 -15.98
CA ILE A 153 -25.10 -4.91 -15.97
C ILE A 153 -23.57 -4.82 -15.85
N VAL A 154 -23.02 -3.81 -16.49
CA VAL A 154 -21.67 -3.34 -16.28
C VAL A 154 -21.70 -2.16 -15.32
N GLU A 155 -20.61 -1.91 -14.61
CA GLU A 155 -20.46 -0.71 -13.78
C GLU A 155 -19.44 0.21 -14.42
N TYR A 156 -19.68 1.49 -14.33
CA TYR A 156 -18.82 2.51 -14.92
C TYR A 156 -18.51 2.24 -16.41
N ASP A 157 -17.25 2.37 -16.80
CA ASP A 157 -16.72 2.01 -18.12
C ASP A 157 -16.12 0.58 -18.18
N TRP A 158 -16.38 -0.27 -17.17
CA TRP A 158 -15.84 -1.64 -17.07
C TRP A 158 -16.62 -2.63 -17.94
N THR A 159 -16.47 -2.48 -19.24
CA THR A 159 -17.26 -3.21 -20.25
C THR A 159 -16.96 -4.72 -20.31
N ASP A 160 -15.91 -5.17 -19.66
CA ASP A 160 -15.44 -6.55 -19.59
C ASP A 160 -15.90 -7.32 -18.34
N ILE A 161 -16.77 -6.71 -17.51
CA ILE A 161 -17.28 -7.33 -16.28
C ILE A 161 -18.79 -7.53 -16.29
N ALA A 162 -19.25 -8.37 -15.37
CA ALA A 162 -20.65 -8.67 -15.09
C ALA A 162 -20.91 -8.59 -13.57
N LYS A 163 -21.78 -7.67 -13.14
CA LYS A 163 -22.06 -7.42 -11.72
C LYS A 163 -22.77 -8.59 -11.07
N LEU A 164 -22.27 -9.04 -9.88
CA LEU A 164 -22.86 -10.11 -9.09
C LEU A 164 -24.09 -9.63 -8.27
N ASN A 165 -25.04 -10.54 -8.12
CA ASN A 165 -26.28 -10.32 -7.40
C ASN A 165 -26.23 -10.89 -5.98
N TYR A 166 -25.86 -10.09 -5.01
CA TYR A 166 -25.79 -10.49 -3.59
C TYR A 166 -27.16 -10.74 -2.91
N LYS A 167 -28.26 -10.61 -3.63
CA LYS A 167 -29.57 -11.12 -3.15
C LYS A 167 -29.70 -12.62 -3.32
N ASN A 168 -28.93 -13.22 -4.22
CA ASN A 168 -28.91 -14.67 -4.46
C ASN A 168 -28.03 -15.37 -3.42
N GLN A 169 -28.62 -16.30 -2.65
CA GLN A 169 -27.94 -16.97 -1.55
C GLN A 169 -26.98 -18.07 -2.04
N ASP A 170 -27.26 -18.70 -3.17
CA ASP A 170 -26.37 -19.73 -3.76
C ASP A 170 -25.10 -19.09 -4.31
N MET A 171 -25.20 -17.89 -4.92
CA MET A 171 -24.05 -17.10 -5.32
C MET A 171 -23.20 -16.71 -4.10
N ARG A 172 -23.82 -16.23 -3.01
CA ARG A 172 -23.09 -15.90 -1.76
C ARG A 172 -22.39 -17.14 -1.19
N ALA A 173 -23.04 -18.28 -1.19
CA ALA A 173 -22.44 -19.54 -0.72
C ALA A 173 -21.23 -19.96 -1.57
N ALA A 174 -21.32 -19.82 -2.90
CA ALA A 174 -20.22 -20.13 -3.81
C ALA A 174 -19.05 -19.15 -3.65
N MET A 175 -19.33 -17.86 -3.44
CA MET A 175 -18.30 -16.85 -3.17
C MET A 175 -17.58 -17.15 -1.84
N LEU A 176 -18.32 -17.48 -0.78
CA LEU A 176 -17.74 -17.89 0.50
C LEU A 176 -16.90 -19.17 0.37
N ASP A 177 -17.40 -20.18 -0.37
CA ASP A 177 -16.66 -21.42 -0.62
C ASP A 177 -15.33 -21.17 -1.37
N ALA A 178 -15.32 -20.21 -2.29
CA ALA A 178 -14.08 -19.78 -2.96
C ALA A 178 -13.11 -19.06 -2.01
N LEU A 179 -13.59 -18.19 -1.12
CA LEU A 179 -12.76 -17.57 -0.07
C LEU A 179 -12.14 -18.63 0.85
N LYS A 180 -12.93 -19.60 1.30
CA LYS A 180 -12.43 -20.67 2.18
C LYS A 180 -11.39 -21.54 1.50
N PHE A 181 -11.55 -21.84 0.21
CA PHE A 181 -10.62 -22.65 -0.57
C PHE A 181 -9.18 -22.12 -0.52
N TRP A 182 -8.97 -20.81 -0.69
CA TRP A 182 -7.63 -20.22 -0.65
C TRP A 182 -7.04 -20.16 0.75
N ILE A 183 -7.87 -19.92 1.77
CA ILE A 183 -7.41 -19.97 3.17
C ILE A 183 -7.01 -21.38 3.59
N GLU A 184 -7.76 -22.40 3.16
CA GLU A 184 -7.42 -23.82 3.37
C GLU A 184 -6.12 -24.22 2.63
N LEU A 185 -5.80 -23.55 1.52
CA LEU A 185 -4.53 -23.68 0.80
C LEU A 185 -3.35 -23.04 1.54
N GLY A 186 -3.61 -22.17 2.52
CA GLY A 186 -2.60 -21.48 3.30
C GLY A 186 -2.41 -20.00 2.98
N VAL A 187 -3.25 -19.38 2.15
CA VAL A 187 -3.24 -17.93 1.93
C VAL A 187 -3.55 -17.20 3.24
N ASP A 188 -2.81 -16.13 3.53
CA ASP A 188 -2.88 -15.43 4.82
C ASP A 188 -3.99 -14.38 4.89
N GLY A 189 -4.63 -14.04 3.78
CA GLY A 189 -5.70 -13.04 3.79
C GLY A 189 -6.07 -12.50 2.42
N TYR A 190 -6.76 -11.36 2.44
CA TYR A 190 -7.30 -10.75 1.22
C TYR A 190 -7.17 -9.22 1.21
N ARG A 191 -6.90 -8.67 0.04
CA ARG A 191 -7.28 -7.30 -0.33
C ARG A 191 -8.55 -7.37 -1.16
N CYS A 192 -9.63 -6.77 -0.69
CA CYS A 192 -10.91 -6.85 -1.37
C CYS A 192 -11.15 -5.62 -2.24
N ASP A 193 -11.24 -5.87 -3.54
CA ASP A 193 -11.52 -4.91 -4.59
C ASP A 193 -12.90 -4.27 -4.41
N VAL A 194 -12.98 -2.93 -4.54
CA VAL A 194 -14.20 -2.12 -4.35
C VAL A 194 -15.12 -2.65 -3.24
N ALA A 195 -14.54 -2.94 -2.08
CA ALA A 195 -15.21 -3.63 -0.98
C ALA A 195 -16.51 -2.94 -0.53
N MET A 196 -16.60 -1.62 -0.71
CA MET A 196 -17.79 -0.82 -0.39
C MET A 196 -19.00 -1.13 -1.29
N ASN A 197 -18.81 -1.76 -2.45
CA ASN A 197 -19.88 -2.15 -3.36
C ASN A 197 -20.52 -3.51 -3.00
N VAL A 198 -19.95 -4.23 -2.05
CA VAL A 198 -20.43 -5.54 -1.58
C VAL A 198 -21.15 -5.37 -0.24
N PRO A 199 -22.30 -6.03 -0.01
CA PRO A 199 -23.09 -5.81 1.21
C PRO A 199 -22.33 -6.14 2.51
N ALA A 200 -22.48 -5.28 3.51
CA ALA A 200 -21.83 -5.41 4.81
C ALA A 200 -22.14 -6.75 5.52
N ASP A 201 -23.38 -7.24 5.40
CA ASP A 201 -23.79 -8.52 5.99
C ASP A 201 -23.11 -9.73 5.34
N PHE A 202 -22.77 -9.64 4.04
CA PHE A 202 -21.95 -10.66 3.40
C PHE A 202 -20.54 -10.68 3.96
N TRP A 203 -19.85 -9.52 4.01
CA TRP A 203 -18.51 -9.45 4.54
C TRP A 203 -18.42 -9.96 5.97
N LYS A 204 -19.35 -9.51 6.84
CA LYS A 204 -19.38 -9.94 8.24
C LYS A 204 -19.51 -11.45 8.37
N GLY A 205 -20.49 -12.06 7.67
CA GLY A 205 -20.68 -13.49 7.68
C GLY A 205 -19.52 -14.28 7.06
N ALA A 206 -18.93 -13.76 5.96
CA ALA A 206 -17.79 -14.38 5.31
C ALA A 206 -16.56 -14.42 6.25
N TRP A 207 -16.25 -13.30 6.93
CA TRP A 207 -15.10 -13.23 7.82
C TRP A 207 -15.27 -14.04 9.09
N GLU A 208 -16.51 -14.19 9.60
CA GLU A 208 -16.80 -15.12 10.70
C GLU A 208 -16.46 -16.57 10.32
N GLU A 209 -16.80 -17.01 9.10
CA GLU A 209 -16.51 -18.35 8.60
C GLU A 209 -15.03 -18.55 8.27
N VAL A 210 -14.40 -17.58 7.63
CA VAL A 210 -12.98 -17.61 7.26
C VAL A 210 -12.08 -17.66 8.51
N ARG A 211 -12.42 -16.90 9.56
CA ARG A 211 -11.68 -16.91 10.83
C ARG A 211 -11.79 -18.22 11.62
N LYS A 212 -12.78 -19.06 11.33
CA LYS A 212 -12.81 -20.41 11.90
C LYS A 212 -11.70 -21.31 11.35
N ILE A 213 -11.23 -21.03 10.11
CA ILE A 213 -10.14 -21.77 9.46
C ILE A 213 -8.80 -21.13 9.84
N ASN A 214 -8.67 -19.79 9.65
CA ASN A 214 -7.50 -19.02 10.02
C ASN A 214 -7.89 -17.81 10.89
N PRO A 215 -7.75 -17.89 12.23
CA PRO A 215 -8.06 -16.78 13.12
C PRO A 215 -7.21 -15.53 12.89
N GLU A 216 -6.01 -15.69 12.33
CA GLU A 216 -5.04 -14.63 12.06
C GLU A 216 -5.16 -14.06 10.62
N VAL A 217 -6.24 -14.39 9.90
CA VAL A 217 -6.46 -13.87 8.53
C VAL A 217 -6.37 -12.36 8.50
N TYR A 218 -5.61 -11.83 7.54
CA TYR A 218 -5.45 -10.39 7.34
C TYR A 218 -6.41 -9.89 6.25
N LEU A 219 -7.17 -8.85 6.53
CA LEU A 219 -8.23 -8.34 5.65
C LEU A 219 -8.05 -6.83 5.38
N LEU A 220 -7.78 -6.51 4.13
CA LEU A 220 -7.62 -5.15 3.61
C LEU A 220 -8.79 -4.84 2.68
N ALA A 221 -9.50 -3.74 2.91
CA ALA A 221 -10.57 -3.28 2.04
C ALA A 221 -10.11 -2.10 1.17
N GLU A 222 -10.34 -2.19 -0.14
CA GLU A 222 -10.36 -0.99 -0.95
C GLU A 222 -11.69 -0.26 -0.70
N GLY A 223 -11.60 0.88 -0.03
CA GLY A 223 -12.70 1.74 0.39
C GLY A 223 -12.29 2.62 1.56
N GLU A 224 -13.06 3.66 1.82
CA GLU A 224 -12.85 4.61 2.92
C GLU A 224 -14.05 4.69 3.88
N GLU A 225 -14.96 3.72 3.78
CA GLU A 225 -16.14 3.67 4.63
C GLU A 225 -15.80 3.04 5.99
N PRO A 226 -16.05 3.74 7.11
CA PRO A 226 -15.74 3.22 8.46
C PRO A 226 -16.43 1.89 8.77
N TRP A 227 -17.63 1.65 8.22
CA TRP A 227 -18.38 0.40 8.44
C TRP A 227 -17.64 -0.85 7.95
N LEU A 228 -16.64 -0.72 7.06
CA LEU A 228 -15.79 -1.84 6.62
C LEU A 228 -15.03 -2.43 7.82
N HIS A 229 -14.54 -1.58 8.73
CA HIS A 229 -13.91 -2.07 9.96
C HIS A 229 -14.91 -2.78 10.89
N GLU A 230 -16.17 -2.32 10.93
CA GLU A 230 -17.25 -2.97 11.70
C GLU A 230 -17.58 -4.36 11.13
N CYS A 231 -17.31 -4.59 9.83
CA CYS A 231 -17.44 -5.90 9.20
C CYS A 231 -16.25 -6.82 9.46
N GLY A 232 -15.16 -6.31 10.02
CA GLY A 232 -13.98 -7.08 10.40
C GLY A 232 -12.76 -6.93 9.50
N PHE A 233 -12.71 -5.91 8.64
CA PHE A 233 -11.47 -5.53 7.95
C PHE A 233 -10.50 -4.87 8.92
N GLU A 234 -9.23 -5.26 8.88
CA GLU A 234 -8.16 -4.67 9.67
C GLU A 234 -7.74 -3.30 9.10
N ALA A 235 -7.69 -3.18 7.79
CA ALA A 235 -7.24 -1.96 7.13
C ALA A 235 -8.19 -1.52 6.01
N THR A 236 -8.25 -0.20 5.80
CA THR A 236 -8.93 0.45 4.68
C THR A 236 -7.99 1.42 3.97
N TYR A 237 -8.26 1.74 2.72
CA TYR A 237 -7.42 2.68 1.96
C TYR A 237 -7.51 4.10 2.52
N ALA A 238 -6.44 4.88 2.36
CA ALA A 238 -6.37 6.29 2.67
C ALA A 238 -6.32 7.13 1.37
N TRP A 239 -7.35 7.02 0.54
CA TRP A 239 -7.43 7.72 -0.75
C TRP A 239 -7.41 9.24 -0.59
N GLU A 240 -8.14 9.79 0.38
CA GLU A 240 -8.13 11.23 0.67
C GLU A 240 -6.69 11.72 0.96
N LEU A 241 -5.93 10.96 1.76
CA LEU A 241 -4.55 11.30 2.08
C LEU A 241 -3.67 11.31 0.83
N HIS A 242 -3.82 10.29 -0.03
CA HIS A 242 -3.10 10.20 -1.29
C HIS A 242 -3.37 11.43 -2.19
N HIS A 243 -4.62 11.86 -2.30
CA HIS A 243 -4.98 13.06 -3.05
C HIS A 243 -4.42 14.34 -2.41
N ILE A 244 -4.37 14.42 -1.08
CA ILE A 244 -3.71 15.53 -0.37
C ILE A 244 -2.21 15.57 -0.74
N PHE A 245 -1.50 14.45 -0.77
CA PHE A 245 -0.09 14.40 -1.14
C PHE A 245 0.15 14.94 -2.56
N ASN A 246 -0.63 14.46 -3.54
CA ASN A 246 -0.54 14.95 -4.92
C ASN A 246 -0.81 16.46 -5.01
N ALA A 247 -1.83 16.95 -4.28
CA ALA A 247 -2.21 18.36 -4.26
C ALA A 247 -1.16 19.26 -3.57
N MET A 248 -0.51 18.78 -2.53
CA MET A 248 0.60 19.48 -1.86
C MET A 248 1.82 19.57 -2.76
N ALA A 249 2.18 18.48 -3.45
CA ALA A 249 3.37 18.43 -4.31
C ALA A 249 3.28 19.38 -5.50
N LYS A 250 2.11 19.61 -6.07
CA LYS A 250 1.90 20.36 -7.31
C LYS A 250 1.09 21.66 -7.17
N GLY A 251 0.70 22.02 -5.96
CA GLY A 251 -0.16 23.19 -5.74
C GLY A 251 -1.59 22.98 -6.25
N GLY A 252 -2.07 21.76 -6.17
CA GLY A 252 -3.34 21.26 -6.68
C GLY A 252 -3.15 20.04 -7.56
N SER A 253 -4.13 19.19 -7.67
CA SER A 253 -4.06 17.98 -8.50
C SER A 253 -5.30 17.75 -9.33
N GLU A 254 -5.10 17.07 -10.45
CA GLU A 254 -6.17 16.58 -11.31
C GLU A 254 -5.86 15.10 -11.63
N THR A 255 -6.67 14.20 -11.11
CA THR A 255 -6.54 12.75 -11.33
C THR A 255 -7.79 12.19 -11.99
N LYS A 256 -7.63 11.20 -12.86
CA LYS A 256 -8.79 10.49 -13.41
C LYS A 256 -9.42 9.65 -12.32
N ASN A 257 -10.75 9.68 -12.27
CA ASN A 257 -11.51 8.76 -11.42
C ASN A 257 -11.42 7.36 -12.03
N VAL A 258 -10.74 6.44 -11.35
CA VAL A 258 -10.56 5.06 -11.84
C VAL A 258 -11.88 4.28 -11.83
N ALA A 259 -12.77 4.61 -10.91
CA ALA A 259 -14.08 3.96 -10.74
C ALA A 259 -15.21 4.62 -11.55
N GLY A 260 -14.90 5.55 -12.46
CA GLY A 260 -15.95 6.25 -13.22
C GLY A 260 -15.41 7.18 -14.30
N ASP A 261 -16.35 7.76 -15.03
CA ASP A 261 -16.07 8.83 -15.99
C ASP A 261 -15.93 10.15 -15.21
N GLY A 262 -14.79 10.74 -15.22
CA GLY A 262 -14.58 12.04 -14.63
C GLY A 262 -13.16 12.22 -14.11
N THR A 263 -12.92 13.46 -13.73
CA THR A 263 -11.64 13.91 -13.18
C THR A 263 -11.87 14.38 -11.76
N ILE A 264 -11.12 13.85 -10.83
CA ILE A 264 -11.05 14.36 -9.46
C ILE A 264 -10.10 15.55 -9.48
N LYS A 265 -10.63 16.74 -9.17
CA LYS A 265 -9.83 17.95 -8.98
C LYS A 265 -9.69 18.23 -7.50
N THR A 266 -8.48 18.40 -7.07
CA THR A 266 -8.17 18.78 -5.69
C THR A 266 -7.42 20.12 -5.73
N ASP A 267 -7.94 21.10 -5.01
CA ASP A 267 -7.28 22.40 -4.84
C ASP A 267 -5.92 22.21 -4.13
N ALA A 268 -5.06 23.24 -4.24
CA ALA A 268 -3.79 23.25 -3.53
C ALA A 268 -3.97 22.95 -2.05
N LYS A 269 -3.15 22.06 -1.52
CA LYS A 269 -3.15 21.65 -0.13
C LYS A 269 -1.85 22.02 0.56
N THR A 270 -1.90 22.16 1.87
CA THR A 270 -0.81 22.61 2.74
C THR A 270 -0.62 21.67 3.93
N VAL A 271 0.39 21.91 4.72
CA VAL A 271 0.59 21.18 6.00
C VAL A 271 -0.58 21.37 6.95
N LYS A 272 -1.30 22.51 6.89
CA LYS A 272 -2.53 22.72 7.67
C LYS A 272 -3.61 21.70 7.28
N ASP A 273 -3.87 21.54 5.97
CA ASP A 273 -4.85 20.56 5.47
C ASP A 273 -4.48 19.14 5.89
N LEU A 274 -3.18 18.82 5.88
CA LEU A 274 -2.70 17.51 6.31
C LEU A 274 -2.91 17.29 7.81
N LYS A 275 -2.66 18.28 8.66
CA LYS A 275 -2.95 18.21 10.10
C LYS A 275 -4.45 18.07 10.37
N GLU A 276 -5.28 18.78 9.63
CA GLU A 276 -6.75 18.67 9.71
C GLU A 276 -7.23 17.27 9.26
N TYR A 277 -6.64 16.71 8.20
CA TYR A 277 -6.89 15.33 7.79
C TYR A 277 -6.53 14.36 8.92
N MET A 278 -5.35 14.47 9.52
CA MET A 278 -4.90 13.58 10.60
C MET A 278 -5.88 13.58 11.79
N ALA A 279 -6.42 14.76 12.14
CA ALA A 279 -7.40 14.88 13.22
C ALA A 279 -8.74 14.23 12.85
N ARG A 280 -9.24 14.46 11.63
CA ARG A 280 -10.50 13.86 11.16
C ARG A 280 -10.37 12.34 11.00
N ASP A 281 -9.23 11.84 10.49
CA ASP A 281 -8.99 10.40 10.32
C ASP A 281 -8.95 9.70 11.68
N ASP A 282 -8.38 10.36 12.70
CA ASP A 282 -8.35 9.81 14.06
C ASP A 282 -9.74 9.67 14.67
N GLU A 283 -10.61 10.64 14.45
CA GLU A 283 -12.01 10.61 14.90
C GLU A 283 -12.84 9.61 14.09
N LYS A 284 -12.68 9.58 12.76
CA LYS A 284 -13.50 8.78 11.84
C LYS A 284 -13.20 7.28 11.93
N TYR A 285 -11.98 6.91 12.23
CA TYR A 285 -11.53 5.51 12.29
C TYR A 285 -10.90 5.21 13.67
N PRO A 286 -11.73 4.88 14.68
CA PRO A 286 -11.20 4.55 16.01
C PRO A 286 -10.31 3.30 15.98
N ALA A 287 -9.38 3.21 16.92
CA ALA A 287 -8.55 2.02 17.09
C ALA A 287 -9.43 0.75 17.24
N PRO A 288 -8.99 -0.41 16.71
CA PRO A 288 -7.67 -0.70 16.15
C PRO A 288 -7.55 -0.49 14.63
N ALA A 289 -8.43 0.28 14.00
CA ALA A 289 -8.45 0.49 12.56
C ALA A 289 -7.08 0.92 12.02
N MET A 290 -6.66 0.31 10.89
CA MET A 290 -5.48 0.70 10.14
C MET A 290 -5.85 1.36 8.82
N ARG A 291 -4.96 2.21 8.31
CA ARG A 291 -5.13 2.92 7.05
C ARG A 291 -3.99 2.55 6.11
N LEU A 292 -4.29 1.93 4.97
CA LEU A 292 -3.30 1.69 3.93
C LEU A 292 -2.88 3.03 3.32
N MET A 293 -1.66 3.45 3.59
CA MET A 293 -1.10 4.72 3.13
C MET A 293 -0.06 4.48 2.05
N PHE A 294 -0.16 5.22 0.95
CA PHE A 294 0.64 4.98 -0.25
C PHE A 294 0.91 6.26 -1.06
N THR A 295 1.98 6.25 -1.81
CA THR A 295 2.29 7.24 -2.84
C THR A 295 2.00 6.73 -4.24
N SER A 296 1.92 5.41 -4.42
CA SER A 296 1.53 4.76 -5.67
C SER A 296 0.89 3.39 -5.41
N ASN A 297 0.15 2.90 -6.39
CA ASN A 297 -0.39 1.55 -6.52
C ASN A 297 -0.59 1.25 -8.02
N HIS A 298 -1.15 0.08 -8.36
CA HIS A 298 -1.39 -0.31 -9.76
C HIS A 298 -2.29 0.67 -10.51
N ASP A 299 -3.29 1.26 -9.85
CA ASP A 299 -4.21 2.23 -10.46
C ASP A 299 -3.52 3.57 -10.70
N GLU A 300 -2.93 4.15 -9.67
CA GLU A 300 -2.28 5.44 -9.76
C GLU A 300 -1.14 5.43 -10.76
N ASN A 301 -0.30 4.40 -10.75
CA ASN A 301 0.79 4.29 -11.71
C ASN A 301 0.28 4.21 -13.15
N SER A 302 -0.71 3.38 -13.41
CA SER A 302 -1.20 3.14 -14.78
C SER A 302 -2.03 4.31 -15.31
N TRP A 303 -2.91 4.90 -14.48
CA TRP A 303 -3.92 5.84 -14.93
C TRP A 303 -3.60 7.31 -14.63
N ALA A 304 -3.06 7.60 -13.45
CA ALA A 304 -2.77 8.97 -13.02
C ALA A 304 -1.32 9.41 -13.32
N GLY A 305 -0.39 8.48 -13.32
CA GLY A 305 1.03 8.73 -13.59
C GLY A 305 1.96 8.16 -12.54
N THR A 306 3.24 8.11 -12.87
CA THR A 306 4.28 7.71 -11.92
C THR A 306 4.31 8.66 -10.72
N GLU A 307 4.87 8.22 -9.58
CA GLU A 307 5.04 9.12 -8.44
C GLU A 307 5.92 10.34 -8.77
N PHE A 308 6.87 10.17 -9.69
CA PHE A 308 7.71 11.30 -10.19
C PHE A 308 6.90 12.31 -11.00
N GLU A 309 5.97 11.85 -11.85
CA GLU A 309 5.07 12.72 -12.59
C GLU A 309 4.07 13.44 -11.67
N ARG A 310 3.60 12.77 -10.60
CA ARG A 310 2.59 13.28 -9.67
C ARG A 310 3.17 14.12 -8.54
N MET A 311 4.34 13.74 -8.02
CA MET A 311 4.91 14.36 -6.82
C MET A 311 6.28 15.02 -7.04
N GLY A 312 6.98 14.74 -8.17
CA GLY A 312 8.31 15.31 -8.44
C GLY A 312 9.28 15.01 -7.29
N ASP A 313 10.05 16.01 -6.88
CA ASP A 313 11.06 15.90 -5.81
C ASP A 313 10.46 15.61 -4.42
N ALA A 314 9.17 15.82 -4.23
CA ALA A 314 8.47 15.56 -2.98
C ALA A 314 8.21 14.05 -2.69
N HIS A 315 8.33 13.19 -3.69
CA HIS A 315 7.91 11.77 -3.58
C HIS A 315 8.55 11.03 -2.40
N LYS A 316 9.86 11.22 -2.13
CA LYS A 316 10.55 10.58 -1.00
C LYS A 316 10.02 11.06 0.36
N ALA A 317 9.68 12.36 0.49
CA ALA A 317 9.12 12.89 1.73
C ALA A 317 7.73 12.31 2.02
N PHE A 318 6.86 12.22 1.00
CA PHE A 318 5.55 11.60 1.16
C PHE A 318 5.64 10.08 1.38
N ALA A 319 6.53 9.38 0.68
CA ALA A 319 6.79 7.97 0.95
C ALA A 319 7.25 7.76 2.40
N ALA A 320 8.20 8.54 2.91
CA ALA A 320 8.65 8.46 4.29
C ALA A 320 7.51 8.76 5.30
N LEU A 321 6.63 9.72 4.97
CA LEU A 321 5.49 10.06 5.82
C LEU A 321 4.51 8.89 5.98
N THR A 322 4.27 8.11 4.93
CA THR A 322 3.39 6.93 5.02
C THR A 322 3.87 5.91 6.05
N PHE A 323 5.17 5.85 6.36
CA PHE A 323 5.73 4.90 7.34
C PHE A 323 5.56 5.35 8.80
N VAL A 324 5.32 6.64 9.05
CA VAL A 324 5.38 7.21 10.41
C VAL A 324 4.07 7.83 10.91
N MET A 325 3.07 7.98 10.06
CA MET A 325 1.75 8.49 10.47
C MET A 325 1.03 7.54 11.44
N PRO A 326 0.17 8.06 12.35
CA PRO A 326 -0.71 7.21 13.15
C PRO A 326 -1.58 6.29 12.28
N LYS A 327 -1.89 5.09 12.79
CA LYS A 327 -2.72 4.06 12.11
C LYS A 327 -2.20 3.59 10.76
N SER A 328 -1.03 4.06 10.34
CA SER A 328 -0.47 3.72 9.04
C SER A 328 -0.19 2.23 8.90
N GLN A 329 -0.54 1.72 7.72
CA GLN A 329 0.03 0.55 7.11
C GLN A 329 0.62 0.99 5.77
N PRO A 330 1.94 1.11 5.65
CA PRO A 330 2.56 1.60 4.42
C PRO A 330 2.51 0.55 3.32
N LEU A 331 2.25 1.01 2.09
CA LEU A 331 2.31 0.22 0.87
C LEU A 331 3.52 0.63 0.04
N ILE A 332 4.24 -0.37 -0.46
CA ILE A 332 5.23 -0.23 -1.53
C ILE A 332 4.67 -0.93 -2.76
N TYR A 333 4.52 -0.22 -3.87
CA TYR A 333 4.08 -0.79 -5.15
C TYR A 333 5.27 -1.25 -5.98
N THR A 334 5.14 -2.35 -6.70
CA THR A 334 6.12 -2.93 -7.63
C THR A 334 6.84 -1.86 -8.44
N GLY A 335 8.16 -1.76 -8.28
CA GLY A 335 9.01 -0.81 -8.98
C GLY A 335 9.34 0.49 -8.23
N GLN A 336 8.62 0.85 -7.17
CA GLN A 336 8.97 2.01 -6.35
C GLN A 336 10.36 1.87 -5.74
N GLU A 337 10.72 0.66 -5.31
CA GLU A 337 12.00 0.33 -4.69
C GLU A 337 13.19 0.38 -5.65
N ILE A 338 12.94 0.58 -6.93
CA ILE A 338 13.97 0.77 -7.96
C ILE A 338 13.82 2.11 -8.70
N ALA A 339 13.03 3.02 -8.18
CA ALA A 339 12.73 4.31 -8.83
C ALA A 339 12.14 4.18 -10.24
N LEU A 340 11.26 3.21 -10.46
CA LEU A 340 10.64 3.00 -11.76
C LEU A 340 9.82 4.23 -12.18
N ASN A 341 10.35 5.00 -13.12
CA ASN A 341 9.66 6.17 -13.67
C ASN A 341 9.00 5.85 -15.01
N ARG A 342 8.10 4.87 -14.98
CA ARG A 342 7.36 4.39 -16.14
C ARG A 342 5.96 3.99 -15.72
N ARG A 343 4.93 4.45 -16.48
CA ARG A 343 3.56 3.97 -16.29
C ARG A 343 3.44 2.59 -16.86
N LEU A 344 3.08 1.62 -16.03
CA LEU A 344 2.86 0.25 -16.47
C LEU A 344 1.52 0.15 -17.23
N GLN A 345 1.54 -0.51 -18.36
CA GLN A 345 0.34 -0.69 -19.19
C GLN A 345 -0.54 -1.79 -18.56
N PHE A 346 -1.66 -1.37 -18.01
CA PHE A 346 -2.53 -2.21 -17.17
C PHE A 346 -2.98 -3.52 -17.85
N PHE A 347 -3.28 -3.48 -19.14
CA PHE A 347 -3.83 -4.63 -19.89
C PHE A 347 -2.76 -5.42 -20.67
N GLU A 348 -1.49 -5.10 -20.46
CA GLU A 348 -0.37 -5.68 -21.21
C GLU A 348 0.65 -6.33 -20.28
N LYS A 349 1.60 -7.07 -20.85
CA LYS A 349 2.64 -7.71 -20.07
C LYS A 349 3.60 -6.71 -19.43
N ASP A 350 4.03 -5.71 -20.12
CA ASP A 350 4.83 -4.55 -19.68
C ASP A 350 5.73 -4.79 -18.45
N SER A 351 6.61 -5.78 -18.55
CA SER A 351 7.38 -6.33 -17.42
C SER A 351 8.39 -5.34 -16.84
N VAL A 352 8.50 -5.32 -15.52
CA VAL A 352 9.54 -4.61 -14.75
C VAL A 352 10.75 -5.53 -14.58
N LYS A 353 11.40 -5.83 -15.70
CA LYS A 353 12.54 -6.76 -15.75
C LYS A 353 13.73 -6.33 -14.91
N GLU A 354 13.82 -5.05 -14.59
CA GLU A 354 14.87 -4.45 -13.77
C GLU A 354 14.79 -4.88 -12.29
N LEU A 355 13.64 -5.41 -11.83
CA LEU A 355 13.48 -5.87 -10.44
C LEU A 355 14.49 -6.95 -10.04
N VAL A 356 14.86 -7.84 -10.95
CA VAL A 356 15.80 -8.93 -10.67
C VAL A 356 17.26 -8.50 -10.64
N ASP A 357 17.58 -7.31 -11.13
CA ASP A 357 18.91 -6.70 -11.02
C ASP A 357 19.03 -5.92 -9.71
N LEU A 358 19.65 -6.51 -8.71
CA LEU A 358 19.74 -5.94 -7.36
C LEU A 358 20.61 -4.68 -7.27
N GLU A 359 21.46 -4.42 -8.26
CA GLU A 359 22.24 -3.17 -8.33
C GLU A 359 21.44 -2.04 -8.98
N TYR A 360 20.45 -2.38 -9.81
CA TYR A 360 19.57 -1.38 -10.39
C TYR A 360 18.66 -0.76 -9.31
N GLY A 361 18.65 0.56 -9.22
CA GLY A 361 17.85 1.29 -8.24
C GLY A 361 18.27 1.07 -6.78
N LYS A 362 19.48 0.58 -6.52
CA LYS A 362 19.97 0.26 -5.17
C LYS A 362 19.75 1.37 -4.15
N GLU A 363 19.90 2.64 -4.52
CA GLU A 363 19.64 3.78 -3.62
C GLU A 363 18.19 3.78 -3.10
N TYR A 364 17.22 3.44 -3.95
CA TYR A 364 15.81 3.39 -3.55
C TYR A 364 15.49 2.13 -2.73
N ARG A 365 16.11 0.99 -3.06
CA ARG A 365 16.02 -0.20 -2.20
C ARG A 365 16.54 0.08 -0.80
N ASP A 366 17.70 0.74 -0.69
CA ASP A 366 18.28 1.13 0.59
C ASP A 366 17.40 2.15 1.33
N PHE A 367 16.76 3.08 0.59
CA PHE A 367 15.80 4.02 1.14
C PHE A 367 14.59 3.30 1.76
N TYR A 368 13.91 2.42 1.03
CA TYR A 368 12.77 1.68 1.56
C TYR A 368 13.19 0.71 2.67
N ARG A 369 14.35 0.07 2.56
CA ARG A 369 14.91 -0.76 3.65
C ARG A 369 15.12 0.03 4.93
N ALA A 370 15.62 1.25 4.84
CA ALA A 370 15.79 2.12 5.99
C ALA A 370 14.44 2.50 6.64
N LEU A 371 13.41 2.80 5.83
CA LEU A 371 12.07 3.09 6.32
C LEU A 371 11.42 1.89 7.00
N CYS A 372 11.49 0.71 6.38
CA CYS A 372 10.97 -0.53 6.97
C CYS A 372 11.67 -0.84 8.30
N SER A 373 13.01 -0.79 8.31
CA SER A 373 13.81 -1.03 9.51
C SER A 373 13.49 -0.03 10.63
N PHE A 374 13.35 1.25 10.28
CA PHE A 374 12.98 2.28 11.23
C PHE A 374 11.60 2.04 11.82
N ARG A 375 10.62 1.68 10.98
CA ARG A 375 9.26 1.35 11.42
C ARG A 375 9.28 0.16 12.39
N HIS A 376 9.91 -0.94 12.02
CA HIS A 376 9.96 -2.16 12.83
C HIS A 376 10.69 -1.97 14.17
N ALA A 377 11.72 -1.13 14.20
CA ALA A 377 12.48 -0.86 15.41
C ALA A 377 11.73 0.03 16.41
N ASN A 378 10.63 0.67 16.00
CA ASN A 378 9.96 1.69 16.82
C ASN A 378 8.50 1.32 17.11
N LYS A 379 8.24 0.80 18.32
CA LYS A 379 6.88 0.45 18.77
C LYS A 379 5.91 1.64 18.81
N ALA A 380 6.42 2.86 18.88
CA ALA A 380 5.63 4.08 18.76
C ALA A 380 4.98 4.25 17.37
N LEU A 381 5.50 3.57 16.34
CA LEU A 381 4.96 3.61 14.98
C LEU A 381 3.91 2.53 14.72
N ALA A 382 3.77 1.53 15.58
CA ALA A 382 2.74 0.52 15.44
C ALA A 382 1.34 1.13 15.51
N ALA A 383 0.44 0.58 14.70
CA ALA A 383 -1.00 0.84 14.78
C ALA A 383 -1.67 0.01 15.91
N GLY A 384 -2.97 -0.26 15.81
CA GLY A 384 -3.70 -1.14 16.72
C GLY A 384 -4.33 -0.40 17.90
N GLU A 385 -4.78 -1.16 18.92
CA GLU A 385 -5.55 -0.65 20.06
C GLU A 385 -4.87 0.51 20.80
N ASN A 386 -3.54 0.46 20.92
CA ASN A 386 -2.76 1.45 21.65
C ASN A 386 -1.86 2.25 20.70
N VAL A 387 -2.45 2.73 19.60
CA VAL A 387 -1.75 3.59 18.63
C VAL A 387 -1.29 4.88 19.31
N ALA A 388 0.02 5.22 19.19
CA ALA A 388 0.53 6.47 19.69
C ALA A 388 0.05 7.64 18.82
N PRO A 389 -0.60 8.68 19.36
CA PRO A 389 -1.03 9.84 18.58
C PRO A 389 0.18 10.66 18.12
N ALA A 390 -0.02 11.47 17.08
CA ALA A 390 0.93 12.50 16.70
C ALA A 390 0.77 13.73 17.62
N GLN A 391 1.85 14.15 18.26
CA GLN A 391 1.91 15.38 19.04
C GLN A 391 2.73 16.41 18.23
N PHE A 392 2.06 17.43 17.69
CA PHE A 392 2.70 18.40 16.82
C PHE A 392 3.68 19.29 17.59
N VAL A 393 4.82 19.56 16.97
CA VAL A 393 5.82 20.52 17.48
C VAL A 393 5.34 21.92 17.12
N GLU A 394 5.28 22.80 18.11
CA GLU A 394 4.84 24.18 17.95
C GLU A 394 5.97 25.11 17.53
N GLY A 395 5.63 26.25 16.93
CA GLY A 395 6.58 27.30 16.56
C GLY A 395 7.41 27.00 15.32
N VAL A 396 7.02 26.00 14.51
CA VAL A 396 7.62 25.69 13.22
C VAL A 396 6.98 26.49 12.08
N ALA A 397 7.68 26.61 10.94
CA ALA A 397 7.13 27.27 9.76
C ALA A 397 5.88 26.54 9.21
N ASP A 398 4.98 27.26 8.54
CA ASP A 398 3.72 26.70 7.99
C ASP A 398 3.95 25.57 6.98
N SER A 399 5.11 25.53 6.34
CA SER A 399 5.51 24.46 5.41
C SER A 399 6.09 23.22 6.10
N VAL A 400 6.26 23.27 7.42
CA VAL A 400 6.88 22.19 8.20
C VAL A 400 5.82 21.37 8.91
N LEU A 401 5.79 20.06 8.64
CA LEU A 401 5.13 19.10 9.50
C LEU A 401 6.15 18.50 10.45
N ALA A 402 6.04 18.84 11.73
CA ALA A 402 6.88 18.29 12.78
C ALA A 402 6.00 17.72 13.89
N PHE A 403 6.27 16.48 14.30
CA PHE A 403 5.52 15.82 15.37
C PHE A 403 6.34 14.74 16.07
N THR A 404 5.97 14.43 17.29
CA THR A 404 6.45 13.26 18.01
C THR A 404 5.36 12.21 18.15
N ARG A 405 5.77 10.95 18.26
CA ARG A 405 4.92 9.83 18.68
C ARG A 405 5.65 9.09 19.79
N THR A 406 4.97 8.88 20.90
CA THR A 406 5.57 8.23 22.08
C THR A 406 4.72 7.07 22.53
N LYS A 407 5.34 5.91 22.71
CA LYS A 407 4.73 4.72 23.30
C LYS A 407 5.71 4.11 24.30
N GLU A 408 5.30 4.11 25.56
CA GLU A 408 6.17 3.69 26.66
C GLU A 408 7.51 4.47 26.67
N ASP A 409 8.64 3.77 26.56
CA ASP A 409 10.00 4.32 26.55
C ASP A 409 10.53 4.65 25.14
N ASN A 410 9.72 4.48 24.10
CA ASN A 410 10.12 4.77 22.71
C ASN A 410 9.43 6.05 22.20
N THR A 411 10.24 7.01 21.81
CA THR A 411 9.77 8.26 21.18
C THR A 411 10.38 8.40 19.80
N VAL A 412 9.53 8.68 18.82
CA VAL A 412 9.92 9.02 17.45
C VAL A 412 9.64 10.50 17.21
N LEU A 413 10.63 11.23 16.71
CA LEU A 413 10.52 12.62 16.25
C LEU A 413 10.60 12.64 14.72
N CYS A 414 9.56 13.17 14.08
CA CYS A 414 9.42 13.27 12.64
C CYS A 414 9.44 14.74 12.23
N LEU A 415 10.34 15.12 11.33
CA LEU A 415 10.48 16.47 10.79
C LEU A 415 10.40 16.40 9.28
N PHE A 416 9.47 17.15 8.65
CA PHE A 416 9.27 17.21 7.21
C PHE A 416 9.16 18.65 6.74
N ASN A 417 9.89 18.99 5.69
CA ASN A 417 9.74 20.25 4.96
C ASN A 417 8.95 20.00 3.66
N PHE A 418 7.74 20.47 3.61
CA PHE A 418 6.88 20.42 2.42
C PHE A 418 6.91 21.72 1.62
N SER A 419 8.14 22.21 1.33
CA SER A 419 8.35 23.37 0.46
C SER A 419 9.55 23.18 -0.45
N VAL A 420 9.62 24.01 -1.47
CA VAL A 420 10.73 24.09 -2.45
C VAL A 420 11.96 24.83 -1.92
N GLU A 421 11.87 25.39 -0.72
CA GLU A 421 12.97 26.16 -0.09
C GLU A 421 13.45 25.44 1.16
N PRO A 422 14.75 25.53 1.52
CA PRO A 422 15.24 25.02 2.79
C PRO A 422 14.59 25.75 3.96
N VAL A 423 14.31 25.02 5.04
CA VAL A 423 13.73 25.58 6.27
C VAL A 423 14.54 25.21 7.48
N LYS A 424 14.44 26.03 8.53
CA LYS A 424 15.07 25.80 9.82
C LYS A 424 14.01 25.47 10.87
N VAL A 425 14.24 24.40 11.61
CA VAL A 425 13.40 23.96 12.72
C VAL A 425 14.21 24.11 14.00
N THR A 426 13.73 24.93 14.93
CA THR A 426 14.32 25.04 16.26
C THR A 426 13.69 23.99 17.17
N LEU A 427 14.50 23.15 17.81
CA LEU A 427 14.05 22.11 18.72
C LEU A 427 13.90 22.70 20.14
N ASN A 428 12.80 22.39 20.81
CA ASN A 428 12.53 22.80 22.17
C ASN A 428 13.02 21.74 23.18
N GLU A 429 12.72 21.92 24.45
CA GLU A 429 13.10 20.97 25.49
C GLU A 429 12.48 19.57 25.30
N ALA A 430 11.26 19.50 24.77
CA ALA A 430 10.55 18.23 24.50
C ALA A 430 11.23 17.40 23.40
N GLU A 431 11.81 18.05 22.38
CA GLU A 431 12.48 17.42 21.26
C GLU A 431 13.98 17.20 21.50
N ALA A 432 14.56 17.73 22.59
CA ALA A 432 15.97 17.52 22.95
C ALA A 432 16.24 16.07 23.38
N GLY A 433 17.46 15.61 23.16
CA GLY A 433 17.92 14.28 23.58
C GLY A 433 18.85 13.62 22.58
N ASP A 434 19.19 12.38 22.90
CA ASP A 434 20.03 11.53 22.07
C ASP A 434 19.13 10.62 21.22
N TYR A 435 19.33 10.67 19.92
CA TYR A 435 18.51 9.98 18.95
C TYR A 435 19.34 9.10 18.01
N MET A 436 18.71 8.07 17.48
CA MET A 436 19.15 7.34 16.30
C MET A 436 18.34 7.81 15.09
N CYS A 437 19.01 8.24 14.02
CA CYS A 437 18.37 8.58 12.76
C CYS A 437 17.97 7.30 12.00
N ALA A 438 16.92 7.35 11.22
CA ALA A 438 16.58 6.27 10.25
C ALA A 438 17.75 5.94 9.30
N CYS A 439 18.65 6.88 9.06
CA CYS A 439 19.90 6.69 8.33
C CYS A 439 20.99 5.92 9.10
N GLY A 440 20.73 5.50 10.34
CA GLY A 440 21.69 4.77 11.17
C GLY A 440 22.73 5.63 11.89
N GLU A 441 22.60 6.96 11.83
CA GLU A 441 23.49 7.89 12.53
C GLU A 441 22.93 8.31 13.89
N ALA A 442 23.79 8.35 14.91
CA ALA A 442 23.45 8.96 16.19
C ALA A 442 23.45 10.49 16.08
N LYS A 443 22.42 11.13 16.65
CA LYS A 443 22.26 12.58 16.72
C LYS A 443 21.96 12.96 18.16
N SER A 444 22.54 14.08 18.64
CA SER A 444 22.25 14.61 19.96
C SER A 444 21.83 16.07 19.83
N PHE A 445 20.70 16.42 20.42
CA PHE A 445 20.14 17.76 20.35
C PHE A 445 19.90 18.33 21.75
N LYS A 446 20.18 19.63 21.88
CA LYS A 446 19.86 20.43 23.04
C LYS A 446 18.70 21.36 22.75
N PRO A 447 17.99 21.85 23.79
CA PRO A 447 17.00 22.90 23.57
C PRO A 447 17.64 24.13 22.88
N GLY A 448 16.98 24.61 21.81
CA GLY A 448 17.47 25.71 21.00
C GLY A 448 18.36 25.33 19.83
N ASP A 449 18.72 24.05 19.68
CA ASP A 449 19.44 23.59 18.49
C ASP A 449 18.54 23.72 17.24
N VAL A 450 19.18 24.03 16.11
CA VAL A 450 18.49 24.26 14.84
C VAL A 450 18.82 23.14 13.86
N VAL A 451 17.78 22.47 13.39
CA VAL A 451 17.85 21.49 12.29
C VAL A 451 17.49 22.19 10.99
N GLU A 452 18.36 22.09 10.00
CA GLU A 452 18.10 22.58 8.66
C GLU A 452 17.61 21.42 7.77
N LEU A 453 16.41 21.58 7.19
CA LEU A 453 15.82 20.63 6.28
C LEU A 453 15.89 21.23 4.87
N PRO A 454 16.48 20.54 3.89
CA PRO A 454 16.47 20.98 2.50
C PRO A 454 15.04 21.01 1.94
N ALA A 455 14.88 21.56 0.73
CA ALA A 455 13.62 21.47 0.00
C ALA A 455 13.12 20.01 -0.04
N TRP A 456 11.87 19.78 0.29
CA TRP A 456 11.25 18.44 0.39
C TRP A 456 12.04 17.45 1.27
N GLY A 457 12.87 17.98 2.15
CA GLY A 457 13.69 17.18 3.06
C GLY A 457 12.92 16.70 4.27
N PHE A 458 13.40 15.62 4.88
CA PHE A 458 12.83 15.09 6.11
C PHE A 458 13.91 14.48 6.99
N MET A 459 13.59 14.32 8.28
CA MET A 459 14.43 13.63 9.26
C MET A 459 13.53 12.79 10.18
N LEU A 460 13.86 11.51 10.32
CA LEU A 460 13.18 10.57 11.21
C LEU A 460 14.17 10.13 12.29
N LEU A 461 13.81 10.33 13.54
CA LEU A 461 14.66 10.17 14.71
C LEU A 461 13.93 9.36 15.77
N SER A 462 14.63 8.47 16.48
CA SER A 462 14.05 7.69 17.60
C SER A 462 14.95 7.66 18.82
N LYS A 463 14.35 7.70 19.99
CA LYS A 463 14.98 7.55 21.30
C LYS A 463 14.14 6.69 22.23
#